data_b1b8bd41fb6f74b3674398a5220d584f
#
_entry.id   b1b8bd41fb6f74b3674398a5220d584f
#
_cell.length_a   1.000
_cell.length_b   1.000
_cell.length_c   1.000
_cell.angle_alpha   90.00
_cell.angle_beta   90.00
_cell.angle_gamma   90.00
#
_symmetry.space_group_name_H-M   'P 1'
#
loop_
_entity.id
_entity.type
_entity.pdbx_description
1 polymer ?
#
loop_
_entity_poly.entity_id
_entity_poly.type
_entity_poly.pdbx_seq_one_letter_code
_entity_poly.pdbx_strand_id
1 'polypeptide(L)'
;QMCIRDRHYKAKIMATNLTNTTFATTYKDDFADSDNFHRILFNSGRALQARELTQSQTIMQREMQRFGDNIFKEGAVVRPGGANINQKFEFVKLDTSINTLPADISTLVGTSFTGQTSGVIAKVLEVVAASGSDPATLYVQYTNTSSALAGTSTIRMTNGEDINNGSDTLTVQTTNTTANPATGVGTQVTLLSGVYYARGHFVFTQDQSKIISKYTDTPDANVGFKVVEEIVTAADNTALYDNQGSVPNLAAPGADRYRIRLTIALDTEVDSDENFVTVAVVKKGVIYNAINANDAYNVPNEVVAKRIFENSGDYFVKPFTTRFDLDSDNTKLQLVVSAGTAVVDGFRASRTFPTTLRINRSTQTTTINNEVVAADYGNFVIVNPNVDSDTQGVPNINVFQKLTLKNDSDFQGTTIGTARVKAIDEDGINLKYNLFDVKMNAGQAFRNVKSIGTSITDYFNPVLENNK
;
A
#
# COMPACT_ATOMS: atom_id res chain seq x y z
N GLN A 1 -13.52 -4.44 39.88
CA GLN A 1 -14.24 -5.23 38.85
C GLN A 1 -13.33 -5.37 37.66
N MET A 2 -12.61 -6.51 37.57
CA MET A 2 -11.81 -6.91 36.39
C MET A 2 -12.80 -7.25 35.28
N CYS A 3 -12.90 -6.41 34.25
CA CYS A 3 -13.55 -6.79 33.02
C CYS A 3 -12.64 -7.81 32.31
N ILE A 4 -12.96 -9.07 32.43
CA ILE A 4 -12.47 -10.13 31.56
C ILE A 4 -13.12 -9.82 30.20
N ARG A 5 -12.36 -9.22 29.31
CA ARG A 5 -12.73 -9.09 27.90
C ARG A 5 -12.75 -10.51 27.34
N ASP A 6 -13.94 -11.06 27.13
CA ASP A 6 -14.12 -12.30 26.39
C ASP A 6 -13.39 -12.17 25.06
N ARG A 7 -12.20 -12.76 24.99
CA ARG A 7 -11.64 -13.11 23.68
C ARG A 7 -12.61 -14.14 23.11
N HIS A 8 -13.37 -13.72 22.13
CA HIS A 8 -13.90 -14.68 21.18
C HIS A 8 -12.70 -15.39 20.57
N TYR A 9 -12.36 -16.53 21.13
CA TYR A 9 -11.65 -17.55 20.40
C TYR A 9 -12.57 -17.85 19.21
N LYS A 10 -12.35 -17.19 18.06
CA LYS A 10 -12.79 -17.76 16.80
C LYS A 10 -12.23 -19.17 16.83
N ALA A 11 -13.11 -20.15 16.83
CA ALA A 11 -12.71 -21.53 16.75
C ALA A 11 -11.67 -21.62 15.63
N LYS A 12 -10.46 -22.06 15.98
CA LYS A 12 -9.35 -22.11 15.02
C LYS A 12 -9.85 -23.04 13.93
N ILE A 13 -9.98 -22.50 12.72
CA ILE A 13 -10.44 -23.26 11.57
C ILE A 13 -9.40 -24.33 11.36
N MET A 14 -9.75 -25.54 11.77
CA MET A 14 -8.92 -26.71 11.53
C MET A 14 -8.71 -26.82 10.01
N ALA A 15 -7.53 -27.31 9.61
CA ALA A 15 -7.32 -27.77 8.24
C ALA A 15 -8.58 -28.52 7.79
N THR A 16 -9.06 -28.23 6.58
CA THR A 16 -10.27 -28.90 6.10
C THR A 16 -10.15 -30.36 6.46
N ASN A 17 -11.22 -30.90 6.99
CA ASN A 17 -11.19 -32.25 7.48
C ASN A 17 -11.24 -33.25 6.30
N LEU A 18 -10.25 -33.09 5.38
CA LEU A 18 -10.07 -33.98 4.24
C LEU A 18 -9.89 -35.43 4.74
N THR A 19 -9.28 -35.61 5.91
CA THR A 19 -9.16 -36.92 6.55
C THR A 19 -10.53 -37.57 6.80
N ASN A 20 -11.50 -36.80 7.28
CA ASN A 20 -12.82 -37.38 7.61
C ASN A 20 -13.76 -37.48 6.41
N THR A 21 -13.62 -36.63 5.40
CA THR A 21 -14.52 -36.64 4.23
C THR A 21 -13.89 -37.31 3.02
N THR A 22 -12.73 -36.88 2.60
CA THR A 22 -12.07 -37.35 1.37
C THR A 22 -11.19 -38.59 1.64
N PHE A 23 -10.37 -38.52 2.70
CA PHE A 23 -9.42 -39.58 2.97
C PHE A 23 -10.09 -40.82 3.60
N ALA A 24 -11.16 -40.65 4.40
CA ALA A 24 -11.87 -41.73 5.00
C ALA A 24 -12.54 -42.66 4.00
N THR A 25 -13.10 -42.15 2.92
CA THR A 25 -13.82 -42.96 1.92
C THR A 25 -12.88 -43.68 0.97
N THR A 26 -11.94 -42.98 0.35
CA THR A 26 -11.05 -43.53 -0.70
C THR A 26 -9.82 -44.18 -0.11
N TYR A 27 -9.18 -43.55 0.86
CA TYR A 27 -7.90 -43.98 1.44
C TYR A 27 -8.04 -44.70 2.77
N LYS A 28 -9.29 -44.85 3.26
CA LYS A 28 -9.64 -45.56 4.48
C LYS A 28 -8.90 -45.02 5.72
N ASP A 29 -8.59 -43.72 5.75
CA ASP A 29 -8.05 -43.09 6.93
C ASP A 29 -9.17 -42.80 7.93
N ASP A 30 -9.22 -43.61 8.96
CA ASP A 30 -10.22 -43.57 10.03
C ASP A 30 -9.69 -42.92 11.30
N PHE A 31 -8.66 -42.06 11.16
CA PHE A 31 -8.09 -41.28 12.27
C PHE A 31 -9.13 -40.36 12.92
N ALA A 32 -9.27 -40.47 14.23
CA ALA A 32 -10.04 -39.53 15.04
C ALA A 32 -9.21 -39.01 16.21
N ASP A 33 -9.22 -37.72 16.46
CA ASP A 33 -8.52 -37.09 17.59
C ASP A 33 -8.98 -37.65 18.95
N SER A 34 -10.23 -38.09 19.05
CA SER A 34 -10.82 -38.67 20.25
C SER A 34 -10.20 -40.01 20.67
N ASP A 35 -9.60 -40.72 19.73
CA ASP A 35 -9.05 -42.06 19.98
C ASP A 35 -7.67 -41.98 20.62
N ASN A 36 -7.02 -40.79 20.57
CA ASN A 36 -5.69 -40.55 21.15
C ASN A 36 -4.63 -41.56 20.66
N PHE A 37 -4.71 -41.98 19.40
CA PHE A 37 -3.67 -42.83 18.82
C PHE A 37 -2.43 -42.00 18.48
N HIS A 38 -1.30 -42.37 19.08
CA HIS A 38 -0.02 -41.67 18.86
C HIS A 38 0.97 -42.51 18.05
N ARG A 39 0.71 -43.79 17.87
CA ARG A 39 1.60 -44.70 17.13
C ARG A 39 0.89 -45.94 16.64
N ILE A 40 1.15 -46.34 15.39
CA ILE A 40 0.73 -47.64 14.84
C ILE A 40 1.78 -48.68 15.20
N LEU A 41 1.33 -49.81 15.76
CA LEU A 41 2.15 -50.93 16.15
C LEU A 41 1.89 -52.12 15.25
N PHE A 42 2.80 -52.41 14.33
CA PHE A 42 2.70 -53.53 13.40
C PHE A 42 3.00 -54.87 14.10
N ASN A 43 2.07 -55.79 14.02
CA ASN A 43 2.21 -57.13 14.56
C ASN A 43 2.86 -58.08 13.54
N SER A 44 3.84 -58.85 13.99
CA SER A 44 4.44 -59.92 13.20
C SER A 44 3.37 -60.95 12.80
N GLY A 45 3.36 -61.36 11.55
CA GLY A 45 2.41 -62.37 11.03
C GLY A 45 1.02 -61.84 10.64
N ARG A 46 0.76 -60.54 10.73
CA ARG A 46 -0.45 -59.89 10.21
C ARG A 46 -0.15 -59.11 8.92
N ALA A 47 -1.10 -59.16 7.97
CA ALA A 47 -0.99 -58.40 6.74
C ALA A 47 -1.10 -56.89 7.02
N LEU A 48 -0.21 -56.12 6.42
CA LEU A 48 -0.25 -54.63 6.46
C LEU A 48 -1.46 -54.13 5.69
N GLN A 49 -2.21 -53.23 6.29
CA GLN A 49 -3.35 -52.56 5.66
C GLN A 49 -2.96 -51.15 5.18
N ALA A 50 -3.51 -50.72 4.04
CA ALA A 50 -3.25 -49.38 3.50
C ALA A 50 -3.62 -48.27 4.51
N ARG A 51 -4.72 -48.43 5.26
CA ARG A 51 -5.15 -47.46 6.29
C ARG A 51 -4.13 -47.27 7.40
N GLU A 52 -3.36 -48.30 7.76
CA GLU A 52 -2.36 -48.22 8.82
C GLU A 52 -1.19 -47.29 8.39
N LEU A 53 -0.82 -47.35 7.10
CA LEU A 53 0.19 -46.45 6.51
C LEU A 53 -0.33 -45.02 6.43
N THR A 54 -1.55 -44.81 5.97
CA THR A 54 -2.17 -43.49 5.87
C THR A 54 -2.36 -42.88 7.26
N GLN A 55 -2.91 -43.64 8.21
CA GLN A 55 -3.11 -43.15 9.57
C GLN A 55 -1.81 -42.83 10.28
N SER A 56 -0.70 -43.54 10.03
CA SER A 56 0.60 -43.20 10.61
C SER A 56 1.09 -41.83 10.15
N GLN A 57 0.81 -41.47 8.90
CA GLN A 57 1.15 -40.11 8.38
C GLN A 57 0.24 -39.05 9.00
N THR A 58 -1.05 -39.33 9.13
CA THR A 58 -2.03 -38.41 9.72
C THR A 58 -1.70 -38.09 11.18
N ILE A 59 -1.31 -39.12 11.97
CA ILE A 59 -0.85 -38.93 13.36
C ILE A 59 0.33 -37.94 13.41
N MET A 60 1.35 -38.13 12.56
CA MET A 60 2.52 -37.24 12.52
C MET A 60 2.16 -35.81 12.08
N GLN A 61 1.32 -35.68 11.06
CA GLN A 61 0.84 -34.39 10.59
C GLN A 61 0.05 -33.65 11.66
N ARG A 62 -0.79 -34.37 12.41
CA ARG A 62 -1.56 -33.80 13.52
C ARG A 62 -0.69 -33.29 14.66
N GLU A 63 0.34 -34.03 15.05
CA GLU A 63 1.29 -33.59 16.08
C GLU A 63 2.06 -32.35 15.60
N MET A 64 2.50 -32.32 14.34
CA MET A 64 3.16 -31.15 13.76
C MET A 64 2.24 -29.94 13.69
N GLN A 65 0.96 -30.15 13.32
CA GLN A 65 -0.05 -29.10 13.31
C GLN A 65 -0.28 -28.54 14.70
N ARG A 66 -0.49 -29.40 15.71
CA ARG A 66 -0.66 -28.98 17.11
C ARG A 66 0.53 -28.15 17.59
N PHE A 67 1.75 -28.57 17.27
CA PHE A 67 2.95 -27.82 17.60
C PHE A 67 2.98 -26.47 16.86
N GLY A 68 2.77 -26.48 15.55
CA GLY A 68 2.76 -25.27 14.72
C GLY A 68 1.70 -24.26 15.17
N ASP A 69 0.52 -24.72 15.47
CA ASP A 69 -0.60 -23.89 15.93
C ASP A 69 -0.33 -23.13 17.23
N ASN A 70 0.55 -23.63 18.09
CA ASN A 70 0.95 -22.93 19.32
C ASN A 70 2.06 -21.90 19.09
N ILE A 71 2.73 -21.93 17.93
CA ILE A 71 3.86 -21.03 17.62
C ILE A 71 3.48 -20.01 16.55
N PHE A 72 2.79 -20.46 15.49
CA PHE A 72 2.48 -19.66 14.32
C PHE A 72 0.99 -19.33 14.27
N LYS A 73 0.68 -18.17 13.68
CA LYS A 73 -0.68 -17.82 13.25
C LYS A 73 -0.86 -18.22 11.79
N GLU A 74 -2.11 -18.42 11.39
CA GLU A 74 -2.45 -18.57 9.97
C GLU A 74 -1.93 -17.39 9.17
N GLY A 75 -1.24 -17.68 8.07
CA GLY A 75 -0.58 -16.70 7.23
C GLY A 75 0.81 -16.26 7.69
N ALA A 76 1.29 -16.76 8.83
CA ALA A 76 2.63 -16.42 9.32
C ALA A 76 3.70 -16.78 8.31
N VAL A 77 4.62 -15.86 8.09
CA VAL A 77 5.83 -16.08 7.28
C VAL A 77 6.86 -16.81 8.13
N VAL A 78 7.17 -18.04 7.77
CA VAL A 78 8.14 -18.88 8.51
C VAL A 78 9.58 -18.67 8.01
N ARG A 79 9.73 -18.41 6.71
CA ARG A 79 11.00 -18.06 6.04
C ARG A 79 10.83 -16.82 5.18
N PRO A 80 11.94 -16.24 4.66
CA PRO A 80 11.86 -15.01 3.90
C PRO A 80 10.65 -14.98 2.98
N GLY A 81 9.85 -13.96 3.15
CA GLY A 81 8.60 -13.69 2.49
C GLY A 81 8.19 -12.29 2.90
N GLY A 82 6.96 -11.93 2.67
CA GLY A 82 6.42 -10.62 3.04
C GLY A 82 5.56 -10.04 1.93
N ALA A 83 5.25 -8.76 2.04
CA ALA A 83 4.45 -8.06 1.05
C ALA A 83 5.13 -6.75 0.63
N ASN A 84 5.15 -6.49 -0.66
CA ASN A 84 5.56 -5.23 -1.25
C ASN A 84 4.38 -4.59 -1.97
N ILE A 85 4.31 -3.26 -1.94
CA ILE A 85 3.28 -2.50 -2.64
C ILE A 85 3.91 -1.53 -3.64
N ASN A 86 3.37 -1.52 -4.84
CA ASN A 86 3.70 -0.56 -5.88
C ASN A 86 2.49 0.32 -6.17
N GLN A 87 2.51 1.56 -5.65
CA GLN A 87 1.49 2.57 -5.87
C GLN A 87 1.68 3.35 -7.19
N LYS A 88 2.78 3.12 -7.89
CA LYS A 88 3.12 3.75 -9.18
C LYS A 88 3.00 2.75 -10.31
N PHE A 89 1.99 1.91 -10.27
CA PHE A 89 1.73 0.96 -11.34
C PHE A 89 0.96 1.68 -12.44
N GLU A 90 1.71 2.33 -13.34
CA GLU A 90 1.17 3.20 -14.38
C GLU A 90 0.29 2.40 -15.35
N PHE A 91 -0.88 2.95 -15.71
CA PHE A 91 -1.78 2.31 -16.65
C PHE A 91 -2.08 3.16 -17.87
N VAL A 92 -2.40 2.49 -18.96
CA VAL A 92 -2.88 3.05 -20.22
C VAL A 92 -4.12 2.26 -20.64
N LYS A 93 -5.28 2.90 -20.72
CA LYS A 93 -6.52 2.30 -21.23
C LYS A 93 -6.52 2.36 -22.75
N LEU A 94 -7.00 1.28 -23.37
CA LEU A 94 -7.06 1.18 -24.82
C LEU A 94 -8.46 1.45 -25.34
N ASP A 95 -8.52 2.12 -26.49
CA ASP A 95 -9.77 2.34 -27.21
C ASP A 95 -9.98 1.23 -28.23
N THR A 96 -10.84 0.29 -27.87
CA THR A 96 -11.15 -0.89 -28.73
C THR A 96 -12.09 -0.58 -29.88
N SER A 97 -12.66 0.63 -29.94
CA SER A 97 -13.53 1.06 -31.03
C SER A 97 -12.77 1.51 -32.26
N ILE A 98 -11.48 1.85 -32.12
CA ILE A 98 -10.65 2.39 -33.19
C ILE A 98 -9.75 1.30 -33.77
N ASN A 99 -9.02 0.57 -32.93
CA ASN A 99 -8.10 -0.48 -33.36
C ASN A 99 -8.49 -1.84 -32.78
N THR A 100 -8.30 -2.90 -33.60
CA THR A 100 -8.54 -4.27 -33.13
C THR A 100 -7.38 -4.72 -32.27
N LEU A 101 -7.72 -5.21 -31.08
CA LEU A 101 -6.71 -5.83 -30.19
C LEU A 101 -6.24 -7.18 -30.75
N PRO A 102 -5.00 -7.60 -30.46
CA PRO A 102 -4.58 -8.98 -30.71
C PRO A 102 -5.54 -9.98 -30.08
N ALA A 103 -5.75 -11.12 -30.74
CA ALA A 103 -6.63 -12.18 -30.23
C ALA A 103 -6.20 -12.67 -28.84
N ASP A 104 -4.90 -12.70 -28.60
CA ASP A 104 -4.32 -12.91 -27.28
C ASP A 104 -3.57 -11.65 -26.83
N ILE A 105 -4.22 -10.87 -26.00
CA ILE A 105 -3.66 -9.62 -25.47
C ILE A 105 -2.44 -9.85 -24.57
N SER A 106 -2.25 -11.06 -24.03
CA SER A 106 -1.09 -11.39 -23.21
C SER A 106 0.23 -11.33 -23.97
N THR A 107 0.20 -11.44 -25.30
CA THR A 107 1.37 -11.30 -26.16
C THR A 107 2.01 -9.91 -26.12
N LEU A 108 1.27 -8.92 -25.67
CA LEU A 108 1.77 -7.55 -25.52
C LEU A 108 2.70 -7.39 -24.30
N VAL A 109 2.68 -8.32 -23.34
CA VAL A 109 3.53 -8.26 -22.15
C VAL A 109 5.01 -8.35 -22.56
N GLY A 110 5.80 -7.44 -22.02
CA GLY A 110 7.24 -7.34 -22.32
C GLY A 110 7.58 -6.51 -23.55
N THR A 111 6.61 -6.16 -24.41
CA THR A 111 6.81 -5.27 -25.56
C THR A 111 6.90 -3.81 -25.13
N SER A 112 7.48 -2.98 -25.99
CA SER A 112 7.59 -1.53 -25.76
C SER A 112 6.81 -0.78 -26.82
N PHE A 113 5.91 0.10 -26.38
CA PHE A 113 5.12 0.95 -27.25
C PHE A 113 5.65 2.38 -27.25
N THR A 114 5.64 3.01 -28.40
CA THR A 114 5.97 4.44 -28.57
C THR A 114 4.72 5.20 -28.93
N GLY A 115 4.39 6.24 -28.15
CA GLY A 115 3.33 7.18 -28.46
C GLY A 115 3.66 8.03 -29.68
N GLN A 116 2.80 8.05 -30.68
CA GLN A 116 3.06 8.73 -31.94
C GLN A 116 2.97 10.25 -31.82
N THR A 117 2.22 10.74 -30.85
CA THR A 117 2.06 12.19 -30.57
C THR A 117 2.99 12.63 -29.43
N SER A 118 3.01 11.87 -28.33
CA SER A 118 3.82 12.21 -27.15
C SER A 118 5.32 11.88 -27.31
N GLY A 119 5.65 10.91 -28.16
CA GLY A 119 7.00 10.35 -28.28
C GLY A 119 7.46 9.58 -27.04
N VAL A 120 6.57 9.33 -26.09
CA VAL A 120 6.87 8.60 -24.85
C VAL A 120 6.98 7.12 -25.14
N ILE A 121 7.97 6.46 -24.55
CA ILE A 121 8.16 5.00 -24.68
C ILE A 121 7.81 4.33 -23.36
N ALA A 122 6.95 3.32 -23.45
CA ALA A 122 6.51 2.55 -22.30
C ALA A 122 6.63 1.05 -22.56
N LYS A 123 7.23 0.33 -21.63
CA LYS A 123 7.30 -1.13 -21.62
C LYS A 123 6.08 -1.69 -20.90
N VAL A 124 5.38 -2.62 -21.53
CA VAL A 124 4.23 -3.32 -20.94
C VAL A 124 4.70 -4.35 -19.91
N LEU A 125 4.21 -4.23 -18.70
CA LEU A 125 4.50 -5.14 -17.58
C LEU A 125 3.40 -6.18 -17.39
N GLU A 126 2.14 -5.75 -17.53
CA GLU A 126 0.96 -6.58 -17.33
C GLU A 126 -0.19 -6.06 -18.18
N VAL A 127 -1.10 -6.93 -18.54
CA VAL A 127 -2.25 -6.59 -19.36
C VAL A 127 -3.51 -7.15 -18.73
N VAL A 128 -4.55 -6.32 -18.65
CA VAL A 128 -5.87 -6.73 -18.21
C VAL A 128 -6.85 -6.60 -19.39
N ALA A 129 -7.48 -7.72 -19.74
CA ALA A 129 -8.46 -7.75 -20.81
C ALA A 129 -9.71 -6.90 -20.46
N ALA A 130 -10.41 -6.45 -21.48
CA ALA A 130 -11.67 -5.74 -21.31
C ALA A 130 -12.70 -6.63 -20.60
N SER A 131 -13.49 -6.05 -19.73
CA SER A 131 -14.55 -6.74 -18.99
C SER A 131 -15.73 -5.82 -18.76
N GLY A 132 -16.88 -6.15 -19.35
CA GLY A 132 -18.06 -5.29 -19.28
C GLY A 132 -17.81 -3.92 -19.89
N SER A 133 -17.99 -2.87 -19.09
CA SER A 133 -17.71 -1.47 -19.51
C SER A 133 -16.25 -1.05 -19.26
N ASP A 134 -15.44 -1.91 -18.67
CA ASP A 134 -14.05 -1.61 -18.34
C ASP A 134 -13.16 -1.94 -19.56
N PRO A 135 -12.41 -0.97 -20.11
CA PRO A 135 -11.61 -1.19 -21.32
C PRO A 135 -10.39 -2.06 -21.05
N ALA A 136 -9.85 -2.66 -22.09
CA ALA A 136 -8.56 -3.32 -22.01
C ALA A 136 -7.51 -2.30 -21.54
N THR A 137 -6.68 -2.72 -20.59
CA THR A 137 -5.73 -1.83 -19.91
C THR A 137 -4.34 -2.43 -19.91
N LEU A 138 -3.36 -1.67 -20.39
CA LEU A 138 -1.95 -1.99 -20.28
C LEU A 138 -1.39 -1.38 -19.00
N TYR A 139 -0.66 -2.15 -18.23
CA TYR A 139 0.16 -1.63 -17.13
C TYR A 139 1.58 -1.53 -17.62
N VAL A 140 2.14 -0.33 -17.48
CA VAL A 140 3.38 0.02 -18.17
C VAL A 140 4.42 0.64 -17.24
N GLN A 141 5.67 0.53 -17.67
CA GLN A 141 6.77 1.29 -17.12
C GLN A 141 7.26 2.23 -18.22
N TYR A 142 7.16 3.52 -17.98
CA TYR A 142 7.72 4.52 -18.87
C TYR A 142 9.25 4.47 -18.83
N THR A 143 9.88 4.19 -19.98
CA THR A 143 11.33 4.00 -20.07
C THR A 143 12.02 5.21 -20.70
N ASN A 144 11.30 5.97 -21.52
CA ASN A 144 11.78 7.21 -22.07
C ASN A 144 10.65 8.24 -22.10
N THR A 145 10.96 9.42 -21.62
CA THR A 145 10.12 10.59 -21.72
C THR A 145 10.64 11.42 -22.89
N SER A 146 9.79 11.77 -23.84
CA SER A 146 10.23 12.43 -25.08
C SER A 146 11.03 13.70 -24.85
N SER A 147 11.89 14.06 -25.84
CA SER A 147 12.67 15.31 -25.84
C SER A 147 11.80 16.59 -25.87
N ALA A 148 10.52 16.51 -26.15
CA ALA A 148 9.54 17.59 -25.99
C ALA A 148 9.37 18.03 -24.52
N LEU A 149 9.97 17.32 -23.58
CA LEU A 149 9.97 17.59 -22.15
C LEU A 149 10.85 18.75 -21.70
N ALA A 150 11.65 19.34 -22.53
CA ALA A 150 12.29 20.60 -22.23
C ALA A 150 11.25 21.75 -22.16
N GLY A 151 10.22 21.60 -21.31
CA GLY A 151 9.23 22.66 -21.06
C GLY A 151 7.76 22.25 -21.05
N THR A 152 7.40 20.97 -21.32
CA THR A 152 6.02 20.48 -21.22
C THR A 152 5.94 19.18 -20.41
N SER A 153 4.97 19.12 -19.54
CA SER A 153 4.78 18.14 -18.46
C SER A 153 4.24 16.78 -18.88
N THR A 154 4.39 16.34 -20.10
CA THR A 154 3.80 15.08 -20.58
C THR A 154 4.77 13.91 -20.39
N ILE A 155 4.71 13.28 -19.25
CA ILE A 155 5.50 12.08 -18.91
C ILE A 155 4.76 10.81 -19.31
N ARG A 156 3.46 10.91 -19.60
CA ARG A 156 2.56 9.82 -19.96
C ARG A 156 2.12 9.94 -21.41
N MET A 157 1.70 8.83 -21.96
CA MET A 157 0.98 8.82 -23.24
C MET A 157 -0.27 9.70 -23.16
N THR A 158 -0.59 10.36 -24.26
CA THR A 158 -1.74 11.28 -24.33
C THR A 158 -3.00 10.53 -24.73
N ASN A 159 -4.16 11.04 -24.29
CA ASN A 159 -5.43 10.45 -24.69
C ASN A 159 -5.67 10.57 -26.20
N GLY A 160 -6.19 9.52 -26.80
CA GLY A 160 -6.50 9.47 -28.22
C GLY A 160 -5.29 9.32 -29.15
N GLU A 161 -4.07 9.19 -28.62
CA GLU A 161 -2.91 8.94 -29.47
C GLU A 161 -2.78 7.47 -29.86
N ASP A 162 -2.22 7.25 -31.03
CA ASP A 162 -1.81 5.92 -31.45
C ASP A 162 -0.45 5.58 -30.83
N ILE A 163 -0.35 4.35 -30.34
CA ILE A 163 0.85 3.76 -29.79
C ILE A 163 1.27 2.56 -30.61
N ASN A 164 2.55 2.44 -30.92
CA ASN A 164 3.05 1.43 -31.83
C ASN A 164 4.29 0.72 -31.29
N ASN A 165 4.36 -0.61 -31.45
CA ASN A 165 5.49 -1.44 -31.09
C ASN A 165 6.27 -1.98 -32.29
N GLY A 166 5.95 -1.53 -33.51
CA GLY A 166 6.51 -2.02 -34.78
C GLY A 166 5.67 -3.11 -35.43
N SER A 167 4.85 -3.84 -34.69
CA SER A 167 3.95 -4.88 -35.21
C SER A 167 2.49 -4.52 -35.01
N ASP A 168 2.16 -4.00 -33.85
CA ASP A 168 0.79 -3.64 -33.47
C ASP A 168 0.66 -2.14 -33.30
N THR A 169 -0.45 -1.60 -33.78
CA THR A 169 -0.86 -0.22 -33.52
C THR A 169 -2.14 -0.24 -32.70
N LEU A 170 -2.09 0.37 -31.53
CA LEU A 170 -3.20 0.49 -30.59
C LEU A 170 -3.48 1.97 -30.33
N THR A 171 -4.68 2.31 -29.93
CA THR A 171 -5.04 3.70 -29.61
C THR A 171 -5.32 3.82 -28.11
N VAL A 172 -4.74 4.83 -27.48
CA VAL A 172 -5.04 5.21 -26.10
C VAL A 172 -6.49 5.72 -26.04
N GLN A 173 -7.22 5.37 -25.01
CA GLN A 173 -8.62 5.76 -24.84
C GLN A 173 -8.81 7.26 -25.09
N THR A 174 -9.81 7.61 -25.90
CA THR A 174 -10.12 9.00 -26.25
C THR A 174 -10.79 9.75 -25.10
N THR A 175 -11.62 9.05 -24.33
CA THR A 175 -12.25 9.62 -23.13
C THR A 175 -11.21 9.81 -22.04
N ASN A 176 -11.03 11.07 -21.60
CA ASN A 176 -10.10 11.44 -20.53
C ASN A 176 -10.75 12.48 -19.63
N THR A 177 -11.38 12.02 -18.54
CA THR A 177 -12.00 12.87 -17.53
C THR A 177 -11.38 12.59 -16.17
N THR A 178 -11.57 13.47 -15.20
CA THR A 178 -11.09 13.27 -13.83
C THR A 178 -11.64 11.96 -13.21
N ALA A 179 -12.87 11.61 -13.56
CA ALA A 179 -13.52 10.38 -13.08
C ALA A 179 -13.13 9.13 -13.89
N ASN A 180 -12.73 9.29 -15.16
CA ASN A 180 -12.32 8.20 -16.04
C ASN A 180 -11.09 8.61 -16.87
N PRO A 181 -9.89 8.66 -16.27
CA PRO A 181 -8.68 9.03 -16.98
C PRO A 181 -8.24 7.94 -17.94
N ALA A 182 -7.70 8.31 -19.09
CA ALA A 182 -7.15 7.40 -20.09
C ALA A 182 -5.82 6.80 -19.62
N THR A 183 -5.03 7.56 -18.87
CA THR A 183 -3.75 7.13 -18.27
C THR A 183 -3.69 7.57 -16.81
N GLY A 184 -3.00 6.82 -15.99
CA GLY A 184 -2.90 7.14 -14.57
C GLY A 184 -2.10 6.10 -13.81
N VAL A 185 -2.38 5.94 -12.53
CA VAL A 185 -1.74 4.96 -11.65
C VAL A 185 -2.76 4.04 -11.02
N GLY A 186 -2.44 2.77 -11.01
CA GLY A 186 -3.07 1.75 -10.19
C GLY A 186 -2.15 1.33 -9.06
N THR A 187 -2.54 0.28 -8.35
CA THR A 187 -1.77 -0.29 -7.26
C THR A 187 -1.65 -1.79 -7.42
N GLN A 188 -0.41 -2.27 -7.35
CA GLN A 188 -0.09 -3.70 -7.38
C GLN A 188 0.54 -4.10 -6.04
N VAL A 189 0.18 -5.28 -5.54
CA VAL A 189 0.85 -5.91 -4.39
C VAL A 189 1.54 -7.17 -4.86
N THR A 190 2.76 -7.37 -4.38
CA THR A 190 3.54 -8.60 -4.57
C THR A 190 3.72 -9.28 -3.22
N LEU A 191 3.27 -10.51 -3.11
CA LEU A 191 3.61 -11.39 -1.99
C LEU A 191 4.88 -12.16 -2.37
N LEU A 192 5.91 -12.02 -1.54
CA LEU A 192 7.24 -12.55 -1.81
C LEU A 192 7.32 -14.04 -1.53
N SER A 193 8.21 -14.71 -2.26
CA SER A 193 8.47 -16.14 -2.09
C SER A 193 8.90 -16.47 -0.66
N GLY A 194 8.40 -17.58 -0.17
CA GLY A 194 8.69 -18.00 1.19
C GLY A 194 7.88 -19.21 1.61
N VAL A 195 8.06 -19.59 2.85
CA VAL A 195 7.27 -20.63 3.50
C VAL A 195 6.26 -19.95 4.42
N TYR A 196 5.00 -20.21 4.20
CA TYR A 196 3.89 -19.67 4.98
C TYR A 196 3.20 -20.79 5.75
N TYR A 197 2.77 -20.49 6.97
CA TYR A 197 2.00 -21.41 7.77
C TYR A 197 0.51 -21.31 7.38
N ALA A 198 -0.03 -22.35 6.81
CA ALA A 198 -1.42 -22.39 6.37
C ALA A 198 -2.03 -23.75 6.65
N ARG A 199 -3.20 -23.79 7.31
CA ARG A 199 -3.95 -24.98 7.65
C ARG A 199 -3.13 -26.08 8.35
N GLY A 200 -2.26 -25.66 9.26
CA GLY A 200 -1.40 -26.60 9.99
C GLY A 200 -0.19 -27.11 9.20
N HIS A 201 0.07 -26.55 8.01
CA HIS A 201 1.17 -26.96 7.14
C HIS A 201 2.10 -25.83 6.82
N PHE A 202 3.35 -26.13 6.55
CA PHE A 202 4.37 -25.19 6.06
C PHE A 202 4.40 -25.24 4.53
N VAL A 203 3.76 -24.27 3.89
CA VAL A 203 3.56 -24.27 2.44
C VAL A 203 4.52 -23.28 1.79
N PHE A 204 5.35 -23.77 0.87
CA PHE A 204 6.20 -22.94 0.05
C PHE A 204 5.41 -22.33 -1.11
N THR A 205 5.63 -21.04 -1.37
CA THR A 205 5.12 -20.35 -2.57
C THR A 205 6.21 -19.48 -3.17
N GLN A 206 6.14 -19.26 -4.47
CA GLN A 206 6.97 -18.30 -5.19
C GLN A 206 6.36 -16.90 -5.13
N ASP A 207 7.11 -15.90 -5.64
CA ASP A 207 6.60 -14.54 -5.77
C ASP A 207 5.31 -14.53 -6.60
N GLN A 208 4.29 -13.85 -6.08
CA GLN A 208 3.03 -13.66 -6.78
C GLN A 208 2.62 -12.20 -6.68
N SER A 209 2.24 -11.61 -7.80
CA SER A 209 1.79 -10.24 -7.89
C SER A 209 0.32 -10.17 -8.27
N LYS A 210 -0.38 -9.17 -7.76
CA LYS A 210 -1.78 -8.91 -8.07
C LYS A 210 -2.08 -7.43 -8.07
N ILE A 211 -2.83 -6.98 -9.07
CA ILE A 211 -3.38 -5.64 -9.12
C ILE A 211 -4.54 -5.58 -8.13
N ILE A 212 -4.38 -4.79 -7.07
CA ILE A 212 -5.42 -4.62 -6.04
C ILE A 212 -6.34 -3.45 -6.34
N SER A 213 -5.87 -2.50 -7.13
CA SER A 213 -6.69 -1.45 -7.70
C SER A 213 -6.21 -1.09 -9.10
N LYS A 214 -7.13 -1.09 -10.05
CA LYS A 214 -6.81 -0.80 -11.44
C LYS A 214 -6.44 0.67 -11.66
N TYR A 215 -7.12 1.60 -10.99
CA TYR A 215 -7.14 3.02 -11.36
C TYR A 215 -6.95 3.99 -10.19
N THR A 216 -6.56 3.51 -9.01
CA THR A 216 -6.24 4.37 -7.87
C THR A 216 -4.97 3.91 -7.17
N ASP A 217 -4.23 4.87 -6.63
CA ASP A 217 -3.03 4.68 -5.84
C ASP A 217 -3.31 4.60 -4.32
N THR A 218 -4.57 4.74 -3.91
CA THR A 218 -5.00 4.76 -2.51
C THR A 218 -6.11 3.75 -2.19
N PRO A 219 -5.97 2.48 -2.60
CA PRO A 219 -6.98 1.47 -2.30
C PRO A 219 -6.95 1.02 -0.84
N ASP A 220 -8.10 0.51 -0.39
CA ASP A 220 -8.22 -0.29 0.81
C ASP A 220 -8.48 -1.74 0.40
N ALA A 221 -7.66 -2.68 0.89
CA ALA A 221 -7.78 -4.08 0.54
C ALA A 221 -7.11 -4.99 1.59
N ASN A 222 -7.67 -6.18 1.80
CA ASN A 222 -7.01 -7.27 2.49
C ASN A 222 -6.43 -8.21 1.44
N VAL A 223 -5.11 -8.35 1.44
CA VAL A 223 -4.36 -9.17 0.49
C VAL A 223 -3.82 -10.39 1.20
N GLY A 224 -3.96 -11.53 0.59
CA GLY A 224 -3.49 -12.77 1.18
C GLY A 224 -3.47 -13.91 0.17
N PHE A 225 -3.53 -15.11 0.68
CA PHE A 225 -3.57 -16.31 -0.14
C PHE A 225 -4.92 -16.99 -0.06
N LYS A 226 -5.47 -17.35 -1.21
CA LYS A 226 -6.46 -18.41 -1.31
C LYS A 226 -5.75 -19.74 -1.15
N VAL A 227 -6.19 -20.53 -0.18
CA VAL A 227 -5.68 -21.86 0.05
C VAL A 227 -6.46 -22.85 -0.82
N VAL A 228 -5.76 -23.58 -1.67
CA VAL A 228 -6.34 -24.61 -2.53
C VAL A 228 -5.77 -25.94 -2.12
N GLU A 229 -6.64 -26.83 -1.71
CA GLU A 229 -6.31 -28.21 -1.39
C GLU A 229 -6.78 -29.13 -2.51
N GLU A 230 -5.92 -30.04 -2.91
CA GLU A 230 -6.20 -30.95 -4.01
C GLU A 230 -5.52 -32.32 -3.81
N ILE A 231 -6.10 -33.33 -4.41
CA ILE A 231 -5.48 -34.64 -4.53
C ILE A 231 -4.97 -34.75 -5.96
N VAL A 232 -3.67 -34.97 -6.10
CA VAL A 232 -3.00 -35.13 -7.39
C VAL A 232 -2.83 -36.61 -7.65
N THR A 233 -3.50 -37.11 -8.68
CA THR A 233 -3.44 -38.51 -9.12
C THR A 233 -2.41 -38.71 -10.22
N ALA A 234 -2.12 -39.97 -10.57
CA ALA A 234 -1.25 -40.24 -11.72
C ALA A 234 -1.84 -39.77 -13.06
N ALA A 235 -3.15 -39.59 -13.16
CA ALA A 235 -3.77 -39.00 -14.34
C ALA A 235 -3.49 -37.51 -14.47
N ASP A 236 -3.38 -36.78 -13.33
CA ASP A 236 -3.08 -35.35 -13.30
C ASP A 236 -1.57 -35.08 -13.47
N ASN A 237 -0.73 -36.02 -13.00
CA ASN A 237 0.71 -35.91 -13.07
C ASN A 237 1.36 -37.24 -13.44
N THR A 238 1.80 -37.36 -14.68
CA THR A 238 2.42 -38.57 -15.22
C THR A 238 3.73 -38.98 -14.53
N ALA A 239 4.38 -38.06 -13.79
CA ALA A 239 5.54 -38.39 -12.96
C ALA A 239 5.21 -39.30 -11.77
N LEU A 240 3.93 -39.53 -11.48
CA LEU A 240 3.47 -40.46 -10.46
C LEU A 240 3.31 -41.89 -10.96
N TYR A 241 3.51 -42.16 -12.25
CA TYR A 241 3.65 -43.51 -12.77
C TYR A 241 4.99 -44.13 -12.37
N ASP A 242 5.05 -45.48 -12.38
CA ASP A 242 6.30 -46.19 -12.16
C ASP A 242 7.37 -45.74 -13.18
N ASN A 243 8.53 -45.32 -12.70
CA ASN A 243 9.62 -44.75 -13.47
C ASN A 243 10.87 -45.66 -13.51
N GLN A 244 10.74 -46.93 -13.24
CA GLN A 244 11.88 -47.87 -13.28
C GLN A 244 12.49 -48.04 -14.67
N GLY A 245 11.83 -47.59 -15.72
CA GLY A 245 12.32 -47.57 -17.07
C GLY A 245 12.57 -46.14 -17.60
N SER A 246 13.02 -46.03 -18.82
CA SER A 246 13.17 -44.73 -19.53
C SER A 246 11.82 -44.11 -19.91
N VAL A 247 10.74 -44.86 -19.85
CA VAL A 247 9.36 -44.46 -20.16
C VAL A 247 8.45 -44.80 -19.01
N PRO A 248 7.56 -43.91 -18.54
CA PRO A 248 6.60 -44.18 -17.47
C PRO A 248 5.70 -45.37 -17.82
N ASN A 249 5.52 -46.28 -16.88
CA ASN A 249 4.61 -47.43 -17.05
C ASN A 249 3.16 -47.01 -16.70
N LEU A 250 2.36 -46.77 -17.73
CA LEU A 250 0.98 -46.30 -17.61
C LEU A 250 0.05 -47.36 -16.94
N ALA A 251 0.48 -48.61 -16.87
CA ALA A 251 -0.26 -49.68 -16.20
C ALA A 251 0.03 -49.78 -14.68
N ALA A 252 0.98 -48.97 -14.18
CA ALA A 252 1.39 -48.96 -12.79
C ALA A 252 1.33 -47.53 -12.21
N PRO A 253 0.11 -47.00 -11.93
CA PRO A 253 -0.04 -45.73 -11.28
C PRO A 253 0.50 -45.80 -9.84
N GLY A 254 1.23 -44.78 -9.44
CA GLY A 254 1.70 -44.63 -8.06
C GLY A 254 0.59 -44.15 -7.11
N ALA A 255 0.94 -43.98 -5.86
CA ALA A 255 0.01 -43.44 -4.88
C ALA A 255 -0.33 -41.99 -5.19
N ASP A 256 -1.52 -41.56 -4.85
CA ASP A 256 -1.95 -40.14 -4.97
C ASP A 256 -1.22 -39.25 -3.97
N ARG A 257 -1.20 -37.97 -4.24
CA ARG A 257 -0.54 -36.96 -3.42
C ARG A 257 -1.52 -35.88 -2.97
N TYR A 258 -1.59 -35.64 -1.69
CA TYR A 258 -2.25 -34.47 -1.13
C TYR A 258 -1.35 -33.24 -1.34
N ARG A 259 -1.91 -32.16 -1.90
CA ARG A 259 -1.20 -30.92 -2.19
C ARG A 259 -1.97 -29.72 -1.69
N ILE A 260 -1.27 -28.79 -1.03
CA ILE A 260 -1.78 -27.48 -0.70
C ILE A 260 -1.04 -26.45 -1.58
N ARG A 261 -1.80 -25.58 -2.23
CA ARG A 261 -1.27 -24.43 -2.99
C ARG A 261 -1.81 -23.15 -2.42
N LEU A 262 -0.95 -22.13 -2.40
CA LEU A 262 -1.28 -20.77 -2.02
C LEU A 262 -1.29 -19.90 -3.27
N THR A 263 -2.43 -19.27 -3.56
CA THR A 263 -2.60 -18.37 -4.71
C THR A 263 -3.00 -17.01 -4.19
N ILE A 264 -2.29 -15.94 -4.63
CA ILE A 264 -2.60 -14.57 -4.23
C ILE A 264 -4.05 -14.22 -4.57
N ALA A 265 -4.77 -13.67 -3.60
CA ALA A 265 -6.15 -13.24 -3.75
C ALA A 265 -6.46 -12.04 -2.86
N LEU A 266 -7.59 -11.39 -3.12
CA LEU A 266 -8.24 -10.47 -2.21
C LEU A 266 -9.29 -11.23 -1.39
N ASP A 267 -9.58 -10.77 -0.19
CA ASP A 267 -10.65 -11.32 0.65
C ASP A 267 -12.02 -11.31 -0.06
N THR A 268 -12.28 -10.28 -0.87
CA THR A 268 -13.51 -10.14 -1.65
C THR A 268 -13.66 -11.13 -2.80
N GLU A 269 -12.59 -11.85 -3.15
CA GLU A 269 -12.58 -12.81 -4.28
C GLU A 269 -12.71 -14.26 -3.82
N VAL A 270 -12.76 -14.47 -2.52
CA VAL A 270 -12.83 -15.83 -1.95
C VAL A 270 -14.18 -16.01 -1.26
N ASP A 271 -14.91 -17.04 -1.66
CA ASP A 271 -16.31 -17.27 -1.25
C ASP A 271 -16.48 -17.56 0.25
N SER A 272 -15.42 -17.89 0.96
CA SER A 272 -15.46 -18.11 2.41
C SER A 272 -14.16 -17.69 3.07
N ASP A 273 -14.27 -17.09 4.25
CA ASP A 273 -13.13 -16.75 5.12
C ASP A 273 -12.25 -17.96 5.44
N GLU A 274 -12.82 -19.16 5.39
CA GLU A 274 -12.11 -20.41 5.67
C GLU A 274 -11.01 -20.74 4.67
N ASN A 275 -11.13 -20.24 3.44
CA ASN A 275 -10.17 -20.50 2.37
C ASN A 275 -9.23 -19.32 2.13
N PHE A 276 -9.31 -18.28 2.94
CA PHE A 276 -8.49 -17.08 2.80
C PHE A 276 -7.59 -16.87 4.01
N VAL A 277 -6.32 -16.68 3.73
CA VAL A 277 -5.29 -16.39 4.74
C VAL A 277 -4.73 -15.01 4.48
N THR A 278 -5.04 -14.05 5.36
CA THR A 278 -4.57 -12.67 5.22
C THR A 278 -3.07 -12.58 5.50
N VAL A 279 -2.31 -11.98 4.58
CA VAL A 279 -0.88 -11.70 4.73
C VAL A 279 -0.62 -10.22 4.93
N ALA A 280 -1.36 -9.36 4.26
CA ALA A 280 -1.19 -7.91 4.35
C ALA A 280 -2.53 -7.18 4.32
N VAL A 281 -2.65 -6.14 5.13
CA VAL A 281 -3.77 -5.20 5.12
C VAL A 281 -3.28 -3.89 4.52
N VAL A 282 -3.90 -3.47 3.43
CA VAL A 282 -3.61 -2.21 2.75
C VAL A 282 -4.69 -1.20 3.11
N LYS A 283 -4.31 -0.01 3.56
CA LYS A 283 -5.21 1.12 3.80
C LYS A 283 -4.67 2.36 3.13
N LYS A 284 -5.52 3.01 2.34
CA LYS A 284 -5.17 4.20 1.55
C LYS A 284 -3.88 4.01 0.75
N GLY A 285 -3.73 2.82 0.14
CA GLY A 285 -2.57 2.47 -0.67
C GLY A 285 -1.29 2.13 0.10
N VAL A 286 -1.32 2.11 1.43
CA VAL A 286 -0.16 1.79 2.26
C VAL A 286 -0.39 0.47 2.98
N ILE A 287 0.63 -0.36 3.08
CA ILE A 287 0.57 -1.55 3.93
C ILE A 287 0.48 -1.09 5.38
N TYR A 288 -0.72 -1.22 5.96
CA TYR A 288 -1.00 -0.85 7.34
C TYR A 288 -0.51 -1.93 8.31
N ASN A 289 -0.74 -3.19 7.95
CA ASN A 289 -0.29 -4.34 8.71
C ASN A 289 0.15 -5.42 7.71
N ALA A 290 1.32 -5.99 7.92
CA ALA A 290 1.80 -7.14 7.17
C ALA A 290 2.40 -8.14 8.15
N ILE A 291 2.18 -9.41 7.90
CA ILE A 291 2.88 -10.47 8.59
C ILE A 291 4.28 -10.53 8.00
N ASN A 292 5.24 -9.99 8.70
CA ASN A 292 6.64 -9.91 8.24
C ASN A 292 7.43 -11.16 8.61
N ALA A 293 8.47 -11.45 7.85
CA ALA A 293 9.39 -12.56 8.10
C ALA A 293 10.09 -12.52 9.48
N ASN A 294 10.12 -11.34 10.13
CA ASN A 294 10.68 -11.20 11.47
C ASN A 294 9.75 -11.70 12.59
N ASP A 295 8.49 -12.00 12.28
CA ASP A 295 7.48 -12.47 13.24
C ASP A 295 7.28 -13.98 13.13
N ALA A 296 8.34 -14.73 12.89
CA ALA A 296 8.29 -16.18 12.68
C ALA A 296 7.59 -16.93 13.85
N TYR A 297 7.63 -16.38 15.05
CA TYR A 297 7.03 -16.95 16.26
C TYR A 297 5.89 -16.06 16.77
N ASN A 298 4.81 -15.95 16.02
CA ASN A 298 3.78 -14.95 16.26
C ASN A 298 3.11 -15.05 17.63
N VAL A 299 2.84 -16.26 18.12
CA VAL A 299 2.17 -16.43 19.42
C VAL A 299 3.08 -16.07 20.60
N PRO A 300 4.33 -16.60 20.71
CA PRO A 300 5.26 -16.17 21.75
C PRO A 300 5.65 -14.70 21.64
N ASN A 301 5.82 -14.18 20.41
CA ASN A 301 6.19 -12.78 20.20
C ASN A 301 5.12 -11.80 20.69
N GLU A 302 3.83 -12.13 20.59
CA GLU A 302 2.78 -11.28 21.15
C GLU A 302 2.88 -11.12 22.67
N VAL A 303 3.24 -12.19 23.38
CA VAL A 303 3.42 -12.13 24.84
C VAL A 303 4.62 -11.25 25.19
N VAL A 304 5.71 -11.41 24.43
CA VAL A 304 6.94 -10.60 24.62
C VAL A 304 6.66 -9.15 24.24
N ALA A 305 6.02 -8.88 23.11
CA ALA A 305 5.68 -7.54 22.66
C ALA A 305 4.82 -6.79 23.68
N LYS A 306 3.80 -7.46 24.22
CA LYS A 306 2.96 -6.88 25.27
C LYS A 306 3.78 -6.45 26.49
N ARG A 307 4.73 -7.27 26.95
CA ARG A 307 5.62 -6.94 28.07
C ARG A 307 6.56 -5.79 27.74
N ILE A 308 7.10 -5.72 26.51
CA ILE A 308 7.93 -4.61 26.06
C ILE A 308 7.13 -3.31 26.06
N PHE A 309 5.91 -3.34 25.53
CA PHE A 309 5.05 -2.17 25.50
C PHE A 309 4.66 -1.70 26.92
N GLU A 310 4.30 -2.63 27.80
CA GLU A 310 4.00 -2.33 29.21
C GLU A 310 5.18 -1.70 29.94
N ASN A 311 6.42 -2.04 29.58
CA ASN A 311 7.61 -1.51 30.23
C ASN A 311 8.13 -0.20 29.62
N SER A 312 8.08 -0.05 28.30
CA SER A 312 8.82 1.00 27.58
C SER A 312 7.94 1.87 26.67
N GLY A 313 6.68 1.47 26.43
CA GLY A 313 5.83 2.13 25.43
C GLY A 313 6.41 2.06 24.02
N ASP A 314 5.99 2.99 23.18
CA ASP A 314 6.50 3.13 21.81
C ASP A 314 7.77 3.98 21.78
N TYR A 315 8.80 3.53 21.02
CA TYR A 315 10.05 4.26 20.90
C TYR A 315 10.76 4.04 19.57
N PHE A 316 11.62 4.98 19.19
CA PHE A 316 12.49 4.85 18.03
C PHE A 316 13.85 4.28 18.42
N VAL A 317 14.25 3.21 17.74
CA VAL A 317 15.62 2.68 17.78
C VAL A 317 16.52 3.44 16.81
N LYS A 318 16.01 3.68 15.59
CA LYS A 318 16.61 4.53 14.56
C LYS A 318 15.49 5.37 13.97
N PRO A 319 15.46 6.69 14.23
CA PRO A 319 14.39 7.55 13.74
C PRO A 319 14.23 7.51 12.22
N PHE A 320 12.99 7.63 11.76
CA PHE A 320 12.68 7.87 10.36
C PHE A 320 12.80 9.36 10.07
N THR A 321 13.47 9.71 8.98
CA THR A 321 13.46 11.07 8.45
C THR A 321 12.58 11.14 7.22
N THR A 322 11.96 12.29 7.00
CA THR A 322 11.08 12.51 5.87
C THR A 322 11.58 13.66 5.02
N ARG A 323 11.40 13.58 3.72
CA ARG A 323 11.60 14.67 2.78
C ARG A 323 10.53 14.64 1.71
N PHE A 324 10.29 15.79 1.10
CA PHE A 324 9.42 15.89 -0.06
C PHE A 324 10.26 15.96 -1.33
N ASP A 325 9.90 15.13 -2.30
CA ASP A 325 10.43 15.18 -3.66
C ASP A 325 9.27 15.53 -4.61
N LEU A 326 9.60 16.07 -5.78
CA LEU A 326 8.63 16.37 -6.82
C LEU A 326 8.11 15.04 -7.43
N ASP A 327 6.81 14.98 -7.67
CA ASP A 327 6.21 13.91 -8.45
C ASP A 327 6.14 14.31 -9.93
N SER A 328 6.09 13.31 -10.81
CA SER A 328 5.84 13.51 -12.23
C SER A 328 4.44 14.08 -12.51
N ASP A 329 3.50 13.87 -11.60
CA ASP A 329 2.17 14.47 -11.60
C ASP A 329 2.22 15.78 -10.79
N ASN A 330 2.02 16.91 -11.46
CA ASN A 330 2.07 18.24 -10.83
C ASN A 330 1.01 18.45 -9.73
N THR A 331 0.01 17.57 -9.64
CA THR A 331 -1.00 17.60 -8.57
C THR A 331 -0.55 16.84 -7.31
N LYS A 332 0.60 16.17 -7.36
CA LYS A 332 1.11 15.30 -6.28
C LYS A 332 2.54 15.68 -5.89
N LEU A 333 2.89 15.27 -4.67
CA LEU A 333 4.23 15.27 -4.12
C LEU A 333 4.61 13.85 -3.71
N GLN A 334 5.90 13.58 -3.67
CA GLN A 334 6.44 12.34 -3.14
C GLN A 334 6.98 12.58 -1.74
N LEU A 335 6.33 12.00 -0.73
CA LEU A 335 6.88 11.94 0.60
C LEU A 335 7.83 10.74 0.68
N VAL A 336 9.11 10.97 0.76
CA VAL A 336 10.13 9.93 0.93
C VAL A 336 10.40 9.76 2.42
N VAL A 337 10.13 8.56 2.93
CA VAL A 337 10.43 8.17 4.32
C VAL A 337 11.70 7.33 4.30
N SER A 338 12.71 7.72 5.06
CA SER A 338 13.99 7.02 5.12
C SER A 338 13.89 5.63 5.74
N ALA A 339 14.97 4.84 5.60
CA ALA A 339 15.17 3.66 6.41
C ALA A 339 15.23 4.02 7.90
N GLY A 340 14.61 3.21 8.74
CA GLY A 340 14.53 3.43 10.17
C GLY A 340 14.02 2.20 10.91
N THR A 341 13.99 2.29 12.23
CA THR A 341 13.48 1.22 13.10
C THR A 341 12.76 1.85 14.29
N ALA A 342 11.54 1.42 14.53
CA ALA A 342 10.76 1.78 15.70
C ALA A 342 10.26 0.51 16.40
N VAL A 343 9.92 0.63 17.66
CA VAL A 343 9.14 -0.38 18.39
C VAL A 343 7.77 0.25 18.63
N VAL A 344 6.72 -0.39 18.10
CA VAL A 344 5.33 0.07 18.18
C VAL A 344 4.49 -1.08 18.73
N ASP A 345 3.72 -0.84 19.76
CA ASP A 345 2.97 -1.87 20.50
C ASP A 345 3.86 -3.06 20.93
N GLY A 346 5.16 -2.78 21.19
CA GLY A 346 6.16 -3.78 21.53
C GLY A 346 6.73 -4.58 20.35
N PHE A 347 6.21 -4.39 19.13
CA PHE A 347 6.73 -5.02 17.92
C PHE A 347 7.77 -4.13 17.23
N ARG A 348 8.85 -4.76 16.76
CA ARG A 348 9.89 -4.07 16.01
C ARG A 348 9.45 -3.87 14.57
N ALA A 349 9.21 -2.63 14.19
CA ALA A 349 8.96 -2.19 12.83
C ALA A 349 10.27 -1.65 12.23
N SER A 350 10.85 -2.38 11.28
CA SER A 350 12.11 -1.99 10.61
C SER A 350 11.87 -1.77 9.13
N ARG A 351 12.41 -0.67 8.62
CA ARG A 351 12.42 -0.36 7.20
C ARG A 351 13.87 -0.26 6.73
N THR A 352 14.26 -1.16 5.84
CA THR A 352 15.62 -1.26 5.33
C THR A 352 15.91 -0.28 4.20
N PHE A 353 14.87 0.05 3.40
CA PHE A 353 14.96 0.96 2.26
C PHE A 353 14.00 2.13 2.41
N PRO A 354 14.31 3.30 1.81
CA PRO A 354 13.37 4.39 1.76
C PRO A 354 12.07 3.98 1.06
N THR A 355 10.95 4.49 1.54
CA THR A 355 9.64 4.32 0.90
C THR A 355 9.13 5.66 0.45
N THR A 356 8.59 5.71 -0.75
CA THR A 356 7.97 6.90 -1.32
C THR A 356 6.46 6.75 -1.26
N LEU A 357 5.79 7.73 -0.67
CA LEU A 357 4.33 7.84 -0.63
C LEU A 357 3.92 9.02 -1.49
N ARG A 358 2.92 8.83 -2.36
CA ARG A 358 2.34 9.92 -3.14
C ARG A 358 1.25 10.59 -2.33
N ILE A 359 1.36 11.88 -2.15
CA ILE A 359 0.36 12.70 -1.48
C ILE A 359 -0.13 13.80 -2.41
N ASN A 360 -1.37 14.21 -2.26
CA ASN A 360 -1.90 15.30 -3.05
C ASN A 360 -1.21 16.60 -2.69
N ARG A 361 -0.82 17.37 -3.71
CA ARG A 361 -0.34 18.72 -3.54
C ARG A 361 -1.50 19.61 -3.13
N SER A 362 -1.30 20.48 -2.14
CA SER A 362 -2.32 21.48 -1.83
C SER A 362 -2.48 22.43 -3.00
N THR A 363 -3.72 22.75 -3.35
CA THR A 363 -4.02 23.73 -4.38
C THR A 363 -3.78 25.13 -3.84
N GLN A 364 -2.96 25.91 -4.55
CA GLN A 364 -2.61 27.30 -4.14
C GLN A 364 -3.75 28.32 -4.29
N THR A 365 -4.89 27.94 -4.83
CA THR A 365 -5.89 28.89 -5.31
C THR A 365 -7.30 28.75 -4.74
N THR A 366 -7.43 28.10 -3.57
CA THR A 366 -8.75 28.12 -2.91
C THR A 366 -8.87 29.38 -2.08
N THR A 367 -9.65 30.36 -2.53
CA THR A 367 -10.01 31.51 -1.72
C THR A 367 -11.15 31.11 -0.78
N ILE A 368 -10.81 30.88 0.47
CA ILE A 368 -11.78 30.63 1.53
C ILE A 368 -11.87 31.91 2.36
N ASN A 369 -13.05 32.53 2.35
CA ASN A 369 -13.29 33.71 3.15
C ASN A 369 -13.55 33.31 4.62
N ASN A 370 -12.96 34.04 5.55
CA ASN A 370 -13.10 33.81 7.00
C ASN A 370 -12.54 32.47 7.52
N GLU A 371 -11.67 31.80 6.76
CA GLU A 371 -10.98 30.59 7.21
C GLU A 371 -9.82 30.91 8.12
N VAL A 372 -9.60 30.08 9.12
CA VAL A 372 -8.39 30.14 9.96
C VAL A 372 -7.25 29.46 9.21
N VAL A 373 -6.25 30.23 8.82
CA VAL A 373 -5.07 29.71 8.09
C VAL A 373 -4.00 29.30 9.08
N ALA A 374 -3.53 28.06 9.00
CA ALA A 374 -2.42 27.60 9.82
C ALA A 374 -1.11 28.29 9.44
N ALA A 375 -0.27 28.58 10.41
CA ALA A 375 1.00 29.29 10.21
C ALA A 375 1.99 28.51 9.32
N ASP A 376 1.85 27.20 9.23
CA ASP A 376 2.75 26.32 8.46
C ASP A 376 2.66 26.49 6.94
N TYR A 377 1.71 27.26 6.46
CA TYR A 377 1.53 27.57 5.03
C TYR A 377 2.21 28.83 4.55
N GLY A 378 3.23 29.34 5.28
CA GLY A 378 4.03 30.47 4.86
C GLY A 378 3.34 31.82 5.00
N ASN A 379 2.38 31.94 5.91
CA ASN A 379 1.76 33.23 6.23
C ASN A 379 2.73 34.08 7.02
N PHE A 380 3.44 34.92 6.32
CA PHE A 380 4.33 35.87 6.92
C PHE A 380 4.26 37.23 6.21
N VAL A 381 4.69 38.24 6.89
CA VAL A 381 4.92 39.59 6.31
C VAL A 381 6.34 40.05 6.62
N ILE A 382 6.92 40.74 5.67
CA ILE A 382 8.25 41.35 5.82
C ILE A 382 8.07 42.82 6.12
N VAL A 383 8.79 43.31 7.09
CA VAL A 383 8.73 44.70 7.55
C VAL A 383 10.15 45.26 7.64
N ASN A 384 10.39 46.40 7.03
CA ASN A 384 11.60 47.17 7.28
C ASN A 384 11.38 48.09 8.48
N PRO A 385 11.99 47.83 9.65
CA PRO A 385 11.72 48.57 10.86
C PRO A 385 12.12 50.05 10.76
N ASN A 386 12.96 50.46 9.81
CA ASN A 386 13.40 51.82 9.62
C ASN A 386 12.48 52.63 8.70
N VAL A 387 11.65 51.97 7.88
CA VAL A 387 10.85 52.64 6.83
C VAL A 387 9.34 52.35 7.03
N ASP A 388 9.01 51.19 7.46
CA ASP A 388 7.62 50.69 7.43
C ASP A 388 6.90 50.83 8.79
N SER A 389 7.60 51.34 9.81
CA SER A 389 7.04 51.60 11.14
C SER A 389 6.85 53.13 11.35
N ASP A 390 5.67 53.49 11.81
CA ASP A 390 5.36 54.89 12.14
C ASP A 390 6.20 55.44 13.30
N THR A 391 6.69 54.55 14.16
CA THR A 391 7.51 54.89 15.34
C THR A 391 9.01 54.94 15.06
N GLN A 392 9.45 54.75 13.80
CA GLN A 392 10.87 54.68 13.42
C GLN A 392 11.65 53.62 14.22
N GLY A 393 11.07 52.48 14.35
CA GLY A 393 11.67 51.33 15.06
C GLY A 393 10.82 50.09 14.97
N VAL A 394 11.21 49.06 15.73
CA VAL A 394 10.46 47.85 15.81
C VAL A 394 9.19 48.09 16.63
N PRO A 395 7.98 47.86 16.09
CA PRO A 395 6.75 47.98 16.84
C PRO A 395 6.75 47.07 18.09
N ASN A 396 6.13 47.51 19.17
CA ASN A 396 6.02 46.72 20.39
C ASN A 396 4.95 45.63 20.24
N ILE A 397 5.28 44.60 19.43
CA ILE A 397 4.42 43.47 19.13
C ILE A 397 5.08 42.19 19.63
N ASN A 398 4.39 41.48 20.49
CA ASN A 398 4.88 40.25 21.10
C ASN A 398 4.34 39.00 20.37
N VAL A 399 5.05 37.89 20.53
CA VAL A 399 4.59 36.58 20.08
C VAL A 399 3.24 36.23 20.73
N PHE A 400 2.35 35.66 19.96
CA PHE A 400 0.94 35.32 20.27
C PHE A 400 0.00 36.53 20.42
N GLN A 401 0.46 37.72 20.29
CA GLN A 401 -0.38 38.91 20.33
C GLN A 401 -1.34 38.96 19.14
N LYS A 402 -2.58 39.38 19.42
CA LYS A 402 -3.60 39.58 18.38
C LYS A 402 -3.36 40.91 17.69
N LEU A 403 -3.27 40.85 16.36
CA LEU A 403 -3.11 42.02 15.49
C LEU A 403 -4.40 42.33 14.77
N THR A 404 -4.61 43.56 14.48
CA THR A 404 -5.66 44.09 13.61
C THR A 404 -5.08 44.35 12.23
N LEU A 405 -5.77 43.93 11.20
CA LEU A 405 -5.42 44.14 9.80
C LEU A 405 -6.31 45.22 9.23
N LYS A 406 -5.71 46.26 8.65
CA LYS A 406 -6.43 47.41 8.09
C LYS A 406 -6.09 47.67 6.63
N ASN A 407 -7.00 48.38 5.94
CA ASN A 407 -6.91 48.65 4.51
C ASN A 407 -6.25 50.00 4.16
N ASP A 408 -5.71 50.68 5.14
CA ASP A 408 -5.00 51.97 5.00
C ASP A 408 -3.60 51.90 5.62
N SER A 409 -2.73 52.79 5.27
CA SER A 409 -1.31 52.83 5.70
C SER A 409 -1.07 53.56 7.00
N ASP A 410 -2.05 54.30 7.52
CA ASP A 410 -1.94 55.12 8.74
C ASP A 410 -2.66 54.46 9.95
N PHE A 411 -3.11 53.23 9.79
CA PHE A 411 -3.81 52.42 10.78
C PHE A 411 -5.12 53.06 11.31
N GLN A 412 -5.72 54.00 10.57
CA GLN A 412 -6.97 54.67 10.92
C GLN A 412 -8.18 54.15 10.15
N GLY A 413 -7.95 53.40 9.07
CA GLY A 413 -8.98 52.90 8.17
C GLY A 413 -9.81 51.71 8.71
N THR A 414 -10.49 51.07 7.78
CA THR A 414 -11.40 49.98 8.12
C THR A 414 -10.63 48.72 8.50
N THR A 415 -11.04 48.08 9.62
CA THR A 415 -10.55 46.76 9.98
C THR A 415 -11.09 45.71 9.02
N ILE A 416 -10.20 45.05 8.29
CA ILE A 416 -10.52 44.04 7.29
C ILE A 416 -10.21 42.59 7.75
N GLY A 417 -9.57 42.47 8.90
CA GLY A 417 -9.26 41.14 9.47
C GLY A 417 -8.45 41.20 10.76
N THR A 418 -8.08 40.07 11.25
CA THR A 418 -7.21 39.89 12.43
C THR A 418 -6.21 38.78 12.17
N ALA A 419 -5.06 38.82 12.86
CA ALA A 419 -4.05 37.78 12.84
C ALA A 419 -3.39 37.64 14.22
N ARG A 420 -2.54 36.65 14.41
CA ARG A 420 -1.67 36.50 15.59
C ARG A 420 -0.23 36.27 15.13
N VAL A 421 0.73 36.68 15.95
CA VAL A 421 2.15 36.44 15.69
C VAL A 421 2.57 35.11 16.26
N LYS A 422 3.18 34.27 15.44
CA LYS A 422 3.78 33.00 15.87
C LYS A 422 5.25 33.16 16.26
N ALA A 423 6.01 33.85 15.42
CA ALA A 423 7.43 34.09 15.62
C ALA A 423 7.82 35.38 14.89
N ILE A 424 8.91 35.97 15.34
CA ILE A 424 9.52 37.12 14.70
C ILE A 424 10.97 36.70 14.40
N ASP A 425 11.31 36.66 13.12
CA ASP A 425 12.62 36.23 12.64
C ASP A 425 13.34 37.45 11.99
N GLU A 426 14.67 37.46 12.01
CA GLU A 426 15.47 38.43 11.27
C GLU A 426 15.64 37.98 9.81
N ASP A 427 15.46 38.90 8.87
CA ASP A 427 15.67 38.71 7.44
C ASP A 427 16.54 39.85 6.90
N GLY A 428 17.82 39.78 7.20
CA GLY A 428 18.78 40.85 6.91
C GLY A 428 18.49 42.11 7.73
N ILE A 429 18.14 43.20 7.05
CA ILE A 429 17.74 44.47 7.69
C ILE A 429 16.24 44.51 8.02
N ASN A 430 15.49 43.48 7.58
CA ASN A 430 14.06 43.38 7.75
C ASN A 430 13.74 42.44 8.90
N LEU A 431 12.49 42.54 9.38
CA LEU A 431 11.90 41.59 10.30
C LEU A 431 10.81 40.79 9.56
N LYS A 432 10.80 39.51 9.78
CA LYS A 432 9.80 38.61 9.27
C LYS A 432 8.84 38.23 10.37
N TYR A 433 7.62 38.72 10.31
CA TYR A 433 6.54 38.33 11.23
C TYR A 433 5.80 37.12 10.67
N ASN A 434 5.97 35.98 11.28
CA ASN A 434 5.20 34.78 10.95
C ASN A 434 3.83 34.84 11.62
N LEU A 435 2.78 34.84 10.81
CA LEU A 435 1.40 35.02 11.27
C LEU A 435 0.64 33.69 11.31
N PHE A 436 -0.28 33.56 12.26
CA PHE A 436 -1.23 32.47 12.34
C PHE A 436 -2.60 32.99 12.79
N ASP A 437 -3.62 32.14 12.78
CA ASP A 437 -5.01 32.53 13.11
C ASP A 437 -5.46 33.77 12.32
N VAL A 438 -5.09 33.80 11.03
CA VAL A 438 -5.45 34.90 10.13
C VAL A 438 -6.92 34.77 9.77
N LYS A 439 -7.72 35.75 10.15
CA LYS A 439 -9.18 35.81 9.87
C LYS A 439 -9.48 37.10 9.11
N MET A 440 -9.94 36.94 7.88
CA MET A 440 -10.40 38.05 7.08
C MET A 440 -11.92 38.26 7.25
N ASN A 441 -12.36 39.51 7.22
CA ASN A 441 -13.79 39.82 7.20
C ASN A 441 -14.40 39.41 5.85
N ALA A 442 -15.70 39.15 5.83
CA ALA A 442 -16.41 38.76 4.61
C ALA A 442 -16.15 39.70 3.45
N GLY A 443 -15.79 39.15 2.30
CA GLY A 443 -15.46 39.90 1.09
C GLY A 443 -14.10 40.58 1.11
N GLN A 444 -13.27 40.43 2.13
CA GLN A 444 -11.93 40.96 2.22
C GLN A 444 -10.86 39.90 1.91
N ALA A 445 -9.73 40.33 1.38
CA ALA A 445 -8.59 39.50 1.09
C ALA A 445 -7.33 40.03 1.75
N PHE A 446 -6.40 39.17 2.12
CA PHE A 446 -5.13 39.54 2.77
C PHE A 446 -4.30 40.54 1.93
N ARG A 447 -4.35 40.45 0.60
CA ARG A 447 -3.72 41.37 -0.33
C ARG A 447 -4.17 42.84 -0.17
N ASN A 448 -5.31 43.08 0.48
CA ASN A 448 -5.84 44.42 0.71
C ASN A 448 -5.33 45.04 2.04
N VAL A 449 -4.55 44.26 2.80
CA VAL A 449 -3.93 44.74 4.04
C VAL A 449 -2.81 45.74 3.71
N LYS A 450 -2.90 46.92 4.28
CA LYS A 450 -1.89 47.95 4.14
C LYS A 450 -1.17 48.29 5.43
N SER A 451 -1.83 48.07 6.57
CA SER A 451 -1.22 48.18 7.87
C SER A 451 -1.65 47.07 8.82
N ILE A 452 -0.74 46.69 9.70
CA ILE A 452 -0.91 45.58 10.68
C ILE A 452 -0.38 46.10 12.03
N GLY A 453 -1.17 45.96 13.06
CA GLY A 453 -0.74 46.42 14.38
C GLY A 453 -1.74 46.20 15.49
N THR A 454 -1.44 46.76 16.66
CA THR A 454 -2.26 46.71 17.85
C THR A 454 -2.95 48.05 18.16
N SER A 455 -2.30 49.13 17.79
CA SER A 455 -2.77 50.51 18.02
C SER A 455 -2.20 51.45 16.95
N ILE A 456 -2.66 52.68 16.96
CA ILE A 456 -2.15 53.75 16.06
C ILE A 456 -0.69 54.12 16.34
N THR A 457 -0.14 53.72 17.46
CA THR A 457 1.24 53.90 17.86
C THR A 457 2.12 52.68 17.71
N ASP A 458 1.50 51.53 17.47
CA ASP A 458 2.18 50.23 17.39
C ASP A 458 1.64 49.45 16.19
N TYR A 459 2.01 49.88 15.00
CA TYR A 459 1.69 49.22 13.74
C TYR A 459 2.86 49.32 12.75
N PHE A 460 2.79 48.55 11.69
CA PHE A 460 3.70 48.57 10.59
C PHE A 460 2.97 48.37 9.25
N ASN A 461 3.57 48.83 8.19
CA ASN A 461 3.12 48.65 6.83
C ASN A 461 3.89 47.46 6.22
N PRO A 462 3.27 46.35 5.92
CA PRO A 462 3.97 45.20 5.37
C PRO A 462 4.45 45.53 3.96
N VAL A 463 5.68 45.15 3.65
CA VAL A 463 6.17 45.14 2.28
C VAL A 463 5.53 43.92 1.58
N LEU A 464 4.60 44.17 0.70
CA LEU A 464 4.04 43.15 -0.17
C LEU A 464 5.03 42.93 -1.30
N GLU A 465 5.90 41.92 -1.19
CA GLU A 465 6.69 41.50 -2.33
C GLU A 465 5.75 41.08 -3.48
N ASN A 466 5.88 41.77 -4.62
CA ASN A 466 5.22 41.35 -5.85
C ASN A 466 5.70 39.95 -6.19
N ASN A 467 4.78 38.96 -6.19
CA ASN A 467 4.96 37.58 -6.61
C ASN A 467 5.29 36.52 -5.52
N LYS A 468 4.92 36.67 -4.27
CA LYS A 468 4.92 35.51 -3.35
C LYS A 468 3.62 35.39 -2.61
#